data_828f670f59b48524c86b1f9e91334bc4
#
_entry.id   828f670f59b48524c86b1f9e91334bc4
#
_cell.length_a   1.000
_cell.length_b   1.000
_cell.length_c   1.000
_cell.angle_alpha   90.00
_cell.angle_beta   90.00
_cell.angle_gamma   90.00
#
_symmetry.space_group_name_H-M   'P 1'
#
loop_
_entity.id
_entity.type
_entity.pdbx_description
1 polymer ?
#
loop_
_entity_poly.entity_id
_entity_poly.type
_entity_poly.pdbx_seq_one_letter_code
_entity_poly.pdbx_strand_id
1 'polypeptide(L)' 'MSNTYRAPGPDLPHANDELMSLKEVAALIRVPEATLRYWRHLGTGPQGFRVGRSVRYWRTEVWAWLEEQTRTQKAR' A
#
# COMPACT_ATOMS: atom_id res chain seq x y z
N MET A 1 2.16 30.40 -17.39
CA MET A 1 1.11 29.56 -17.53
C MET A 1 0.50 29.25 -16.23
N SER A 2 -0.65 29.24 -16.26
CA SER A 2 -1.23 28.93 -15.08
C SER A 2 -0.97 27.52 -14.77
N ASN A 3 -0.62 27.34 -13.62
CA ASN A 3 -0.41 26.02 -13.16
C ASN A 3 -1.75 25.34 -13.07
N THR A 4 -1.94 24.40 -13.91
CA THR A 4 -3.19 23.70 -13.89
C THR A 4 -3.24 22.63 -12.82
N TYR A 5 -2.12 22.40 -12.16
CA TYR A 5 -2.15 21.44 -11.09
C TYR A 5 -2.98 21.95 -9.93
N ARG A 6 -3.75 21.06 -9.39
CA ARG A 6 -4.58 21.39 -8.27
C ARG A 6 -4.39 20.31 -7.25
N ALA A 7 -4.23 20.69 -6.02
CA ALA A 7 -4.06 19.70 -4.97
C ALA A 7 -5.27 18.78 -4.97
N PRO A 8 -5.08 17.50 -4.68
CA PRO A 8 -6.21 16.58 -4.62
C PRO A 8 -7.22 17.03 -3.59
N GLY A 9 -8.48 16.91 -3.92
CA GLY A 9 -9.54 17.23 -3.01
C GLY A 9 -9.96 16.03 -2.20
N PRO A 10 -10.80 16.24 -1.22
CA PRO A 10 -11.23 15.13 -0.37
C PRO A 10 -12.06 14.08 -1.09
N ASP A 11 -12.53 14.40 -2.30
CA ASP A 11 -13.30 13.44 -3.06
C ASP A 11 -12.43 12.48 -3.85
N LEU A 12 -11.12 12.65 -3.85
CA LEU A 12 -10.24 11.71 -4.51
C LEU A 12 -9.86 10.61 -3.53
N PRO A 13 -9.86 9.34 -3.97
CA PRO A 13 -9.68 8.22 -3.06
C PRO A 13 -8.44 8.27 -2.18
N HIS A 14 -7.35 8.82 -2.70
CA HIS A 14 -6.11 8.85 -1.92
C HIS A 14 -5.63 10.26 -1.64
N ALA A 15 -6.58 11.20 -1.53
CA ALA A 15 -6.23 12.61 -1.36
C ALA A 15 -5.36 12.85 -0.13
N ASN A 16 -5.62 12.14 0.95
CA ASN A 16 -4.86 12.32 2.18
C ASN A 16 -4.09 11.06 2.55
N ASP A 17 -3.75 10.28 1.55
CA ASP A 17 -3.06 9.03 1.76
C ASP A 17 -1.56 9.24 1.62
N GLU A 18 -0.82 8.23 1.93
CA GLU A 18 0.63 8.29 1.87
C GLU A 18 1.14 7.15 1.01
N LEU A 19 2.08 7.46 0.13
CA LEU A 19 2.75 6.45 -0.66
C LEU A 19 3.89 5.86 0.15
N MET A 20 3.96 4.55 0.16
CA MET A 20 5.01 3.84 0.89
C MET A 20 5.80 2.98 -0.08
N SER A 21 7.08 2.88 0.19
CA SER A 21 7.93 1.97 -0.57
C SER A 21 7.74 0.55 -0.07
N LEU A 22 8.21 -0.42 -0.85
CA LEU A 22 8.17 -1.81 -0.43
C LEU A 22 8.92 -2.01 0.88
N LYS A 23 10.06 -1.35 1.01
CA LYS A 23 10.85 -1.44 2.22
C LYS A 23 10.08 -0.91 3.43
N GLU A 24 9.40 0.22 3.25
CA GLU A 24 8.63 0.81 4.34
C GLU A 24 7.47 -0.07 4.74
N VAL A 25 6.79 -0.66 3.75
CA VAL A 25 5.67 -1.54 4.06
C VAL A 25 6.15 -2.79 4.78
N ALA A 26 7.26 -3.36 4.32
CA ALA A 26 7.82 -4.54 4.98
C ALA A 26 8.14 -4.24 6.43
N ALA A 27 8.71 -3.06 6.69
CA ALA A 27 9.02 -2.66 8.06
C ALA A 27 7.74 -2.48 8.87
N LEU A 28 6.73 -1.88 8.28
CA LEU A 28 5.47 -1.62 8.97
C LEU A 28 4.78 -2.90 9.38
N ILE A 29 4.68 -3.86 8.47
CA ILE A 29 3.99 -5.10 8.79
C ILE A 29 4.94 -6.16 9.35
N ARG A 30 6.21 -5.80 9.50
CA ARG A 30 7.20 -6.61 10.18
C ARG A 30 7.46 -7.95 9.51
N VAL A 31 7.62 -7.91 8.20
CA VAL A 31 8.05 -9.10 7.44
C VAL A 31 9.29 -8.72 6.66
N PRO A 32 10.10 -9.71 6.28
CA PRO A 32 11.25 -9.43 5.43
C PRO A 32 10.83 -8.87 4.09
N GLU A 33 11.67 -8.03 3.50
CA GLU A 33 11.39 -7.47 2.19
C GLU A 33 11.22 -8.57 1.15
N ALA A 34 12.03 -9.61 1.25
CA ALA A 34 11.94 -10.71 0.30
C ALA A 34 10.58 -11.39 0.37
N THR A 35 10.03 -11.50 1.57
CA THR A 35 8.72 -12.10 1.74
C THR A 35 7.65 -11.25 1.07
N LEU A 36 7.74 -9.94 1.25
CA LEU A 36 6.76 -9.04 0.64
C LEU A 36 6.85 -9.07 -0.88
N ARG A 37 8.08 -9.14 -1.42
CA ARG A 37 8.26 -9.28 -2.86
C ARG A 37 7.66 -10.57 -3.38
N TYR A 38 7.84 -11.62 -2.64
CA TYR A 38 7.32 -12.92 -3.02
C TYR A 38 5.78 -12.90 -3.05
N TRP A 39 5.19 -12.31 -2.01
CA TRP A 39 3.74 -12.18 -1.97
C TRP A 39 3.22 -11.39 -3.15
N ARG A 40 3.92 -10.31 -3.49
CA ARG A 40 3.51 -9.50 -4.62
C ARG A 40 3.58 -10.30 -5.92
N HIS A 41 4.60 -11.11 -6.04
CA HIS A 41 4.75 -11.97 -7.21
C HIS A 41 3.60 -12.96 -7.32
N LEU A 42 3.15 -13.47 -6.19
CA LEU A 42 2.05 -14.40 -6.16
C LEU A 42 0.68 -13.74 -6.27
N GLY A 43 0.63 -12.43 -6.15
CA GLY A 43 -0.65 -11.73 -6.14
C GLY A 43 -1.33 -11.76 -4.80
N THR A 44 -0.58 -12.00 -3.74
CA THR A 44 -1.11 -11.99 -2.38
C THR A 44 -0.52 -10.82 -1.61
N GLY A 45 -0.91 -10.68 -0.36
CA GLY A 45 -0.43 -9.59 0.46
C GLY A 45 -1.13 -8.29 0.16
N PRO A 46 -0.63 -7.19 0.73
CA PRO A 46 -1.25 -5.90 0.43
C PRO A 46 -1.06 -5.52 -1.02
N GLN A 47 -1.99 -4.73 -1.53
CA GLN A 47 -2.01 -4.36 -2.93
C GLN A 47 -0.92 -3.33 -3.22
N GLY A 48 0.01 -3.70 -4.10
CA GLY A 48 1.05 -2.78 -4.53
C GLY A 48 0.89 -2.45 -6.00
N PHE A 49 1.58 -1.41 -6.44
CA PHE A 49 1.53 -1.01 -7.84
C PHE A 49 2.85 -0.38 -8.23
N ARG A 50 3.05 -0.20 -9.51
CA ARG A 50 4.29 0.37 -10.01
C ARG A 50 4.15 1.83 -10.32
N VAL A 51 5.17 2.58 -9.92
CA VAL A 51 5.34 3.95 -10.35
C VAL A 51 6.67 3.94 -11.08
N GLY A 52 6.63 3.89 -12.41
CA GLY A 52 7.82 3.67 -13.19
C GLY A 52 8.40 2.30 -12.85
N ARG A 53 9.63 2.28 -12.36
CA ARG A 53 10.29 1.04 -11.98
C ARG A 53 10.14 0.71 -10.51
N SER A 54 9.54 1.63 -9.76
CA SER A 54 9.45 1.47 -8.32
C SER A 54 8.12 0.86 -7.94
N VAL A 55 8.12 0.13 -6.84
CA VAL A 55 6.90 -0.43 -6.29
C VAL A 55 6.44 0.47 -5.17
N ARG A 56 5.17 0.79 -5.16
CA ARG A 56 4.60 1.65 -4.13
C ARG A 56 3.32 1.06 -3.61
N TYR A 57 2.96 1.46 -2.41
CA TYR A 57 1.75 0.99 -1.73
C TYR A 57 1.07 2.19 -1.12
N TRP A 58 -0.26 2.18 -1.14
CA TRP A 58 -1.02 3.17 -0.41
C TRP A 58 -1.13 2.74 1.04
N ARG A 59 -0.83 3.65 1.94
CA ARG A 59 -0.83 3.33 3.35
C ARG A 59 -2.19 2.80 3.82
N THR A 60 -3.27 3.43 3.38
CA THR A 60 -4.59 2.97 3.78
C THR A 60 -4.88 1.57 3.28
N GLU A 61 -4.38 1.22 2.09
CA GLU A 61 -4.57 -0.12 1.54
C GLU A 61 -3.82 -1.15 2.37
N VAL A 62 -2.63 -0.78 2.83
CA VAL A 62 -1.85 -1.69 3.68
C VAL A 62 -2.58 -1.93 5.00
N TRP A 63 -3.09 -0.86 5.60
CA TRP A 63 -3.83 -1.00 6.85
C TRP A 63 -5.11 -1.81 6.66
N ALA A 64 -5.81 -1.59 5.55
CA ALA A 64 -7.02 -2.35 5.27
C ALA A 64 -6.70 -3.84 5.16
N TRP A 65 -5.58 -4.16 4.50
CA TRP A 65 -5.17 -5.54 4.37
C TRP A 65 -4.85 -6.15 5.73
N LEU A 66 -4.15 -5.39 6.59
CA LEU A 66 -3.83 -5.86 7.94
C LEU A 66 -5.10 -6.12 8.74
N GLU A 67 -6.07 -5.22 8.64
CA GLU A 67 -7.34 -5.40 9.33
C GLU A 67 -8.03 -6.68 8.87
N GLU A 68 -7.96 -6.93 7.58
CA GLU A 68 -8.57 -8.12 7.03
C GLU A 68 -7.89 -9.38 7.55
N GLN A 69 -6.56 -9.36 7.66
CA GLN A 69 -5.83 -10.49 8.21
C GLN A 69 -6.25 -10.75 9.65
N THR A 70 -6.35 -9.70 10.44
CA THR A 70 -6.73 -9.82 11.83
C THR A 70 -8.12 -10.42 11.96
N ARG A 71 -9.05 -9.91 11.17
CA ARG A 71 -10.44 -10.37 11.22
C ARG A 71 -10.56 -11.82 10.81
N THR A 72 -9.86 -12.19 9.75
CA THR A 72 -9.90 -13.55 9.24
C THR A 72 -9.34 -14.53 10.25
N GLN A 73 -8.23 -14.18 10.90
CA GLN A 73 -7.62 -15.06 11.88
C GLN A 73 -8.52 -15.21 13.11
N LYS A 74 -9.15 -14.14 13.51
CA LYS A 74 -10.00 -14.17 14.69
C LYS A 74 -11.29 -14.96 14.48
N ALA A 75 -11.70 -15.09 13.26
CA ALA A 75 -12.94 -15.79 12.95
C ALA A 75 -12.81 -17.29 13.16
N ARG A 76 -11.62 -17.80 13.41
CA ARG A 76 -11.39 -19.23 13.53
C ARG A 76 -11.50 -19.77 14.94
#